data_dca79177c5ac62b9912b3ca5468d4ec6
#
_entry.id   dca79177c5ac62b9912b3ca5468d4ec6
#
_cell.length_a   1.000
_cell.length_b   1.000
_cell.length_c   1.000
_cell.angle_alpha   90.00
_cell.angle_beta   90.00
_cell.angle_gamma   90.00
#
_symmetry.space_group_name_H-M   'P 1'
#
loop_
_entity.id
_entity.type
_entity.pdbx_description
1 polymer ?
#
loop_
_entity_poly.entity_id
_entity_poly.type
_entity_poly.pdbx_seq_one_letter_code
_entity_poly.pdbx_strand_id
1 'polypeptide(L)'
;MPPVEAKHVGTPSGVWFDEACTPTGPEVCGNAIDDNCNGLIDEGCGLSIARVQFEVAWSEPTATVELAVSDPVGDVIDSSHRATRSGLKLDKKCPQDGCSGQNVDNVILVADAPMPGQYTVTIRLVDPGKGSLPVKAHFGWRVGDRVSGTNLTLRSTDEKKDFSFEL
;
A
#
# COMPACT_ATOMS: atom_id res chain seq x y z
N MET A 1 -23.16 -5.01 7.75
CA MET A 1 -21.81 -5.47 8.11
C MET A 1 -21.21 -4.43 9.03
N PRO A 2 -20.84 -4.79 10.25
CA PRO A 2 -20.14 -3.81 11.07
C PRO A 2 -18.86 -3.37 10.35
N PRO A 3 -18.48 -2.10 10.47
CA PRO A 3 -17.21 -1.65 9.89
C PRO A 3 -16.09 -2.51 10.45
N VAL A 4 -15.25 -3.02 9.56
CA VAL A 4 -14.03 -3.69 9.98
C VAL A 4 -13.12 -2.59 10.51
N GLU A 5 -13.05 -2.46 11.83
CA GLU A 5 -12.12 -1.54 12.45
C GLU A 5 -10.72 -2.11 12.31
N ALA A 6 -9.92 -1.46 11.48
CA ALA A 6 -8.49 -1.69 11.52
C ALA A 6 -7.98 -1.13 12.86
N LYS A 7 -7.76 -2.00 13.82
CA LYS A 7 -6.99 -1.62 15.01
C LYS A 7 -5.55 -1.45 14.57
N HIS A 8 -5.10 -0.23 14.56
CA HIS A 8 -3.71 0.06 14.35
C HIS A 8 -2.91 -0.45 15.55
N VAL A 9 -2.38 -1.64 15.45
CA VAL A 9 -1.42 -2.17 16.41
C VAL A 9 -0.07 -1.58 16.04
N GLY A 10 0.35 -0.62 16.82
CA GLY A 10 1.51 0.23 16.66
C GLY A 10 2.53 -0.14 15.59
N THR A 11 2.79 0.80 14.70
CA THR A 11 4.04 0.79 13.95
C THR A 11 5.20 1.00 14.93
N PRO A 12 6.39 0.48 14.64
CA PRO A 12 7.58 0.78 15.43
C PRO A 12 7.87 2.28 15.59
N SER A 13 7.25 3.12 14.77
CA SER A 13 7.41 4.57 14.78
C SER A 13 6.32 5.33 15.52
N GLY A 14 5.28 4.65 16.02
CA GLY A 14 4.18 5.31 16.78
C GLY A 14 3.40 6.34 15.98
N VAL A 15 3.41 6.25 14.64
CA VAL A 15 2.68 7.18 13.77
C VAL A 15 1.20 6.83 13.79
N TRP A 16 0.41 7.69 14.40
CA TRP A 16 -1.04 7.65 14.28
C TRP A 16 -1.45 8.32 12.98
N PHE A 17 -2.37 7.69 12.27
CA PHE A 17 -2.88 8.19 11.02
C PHE A 17 -4.07 9.09 11.29
N ASP A 18 -3.99 10.32 10.78
CA ASP A 18 -5.14 11.22 10.80
C ASP A 18 -6.18 10.69 9.82
N GLU A 19 -7.38 10.41 10.32
CA GLU A 19 -8.48 9.89 9.53
C GLU A 19 -9.22 10.98 8.76
N ALA A 20 -8.92 12.25 9.02
CA ALA A 20 -9.54 13.36 8.34
C ALA A 20 -8.90 13.56 6.97
N CYS A 21 -9.67 13.26 5.91
CA CYS A 21 -9.26 13.55 4.55
C CYS A 21 -9.60 14.99 4.19
N THR A 22 -8.64 15.72 3.63
CA THR A 22 -8.87 17.06 3.07
C THR A 22 -8.75 16.98 1.55
N PRO A 23 -9.84 17.20 0.79
CA PRO A 23 -9.77 17.13 -0.66
C PRO A 23 -8.82 18.18 -1.23
N THR A 24 -7.95 17.75 -2.15
CA THR A 24 -7.00 18.64 -2.84
C THR A 24 -7.37 18.89 -4.29
N GLY A 25 -8.33 18.14 -4.82
CA GLY A 25 -8.79 18.25 -6.21
C GLY A 25 -9.20 16.92 -6.79
N PRO A 26 -9.21 16.79 -8.12
CA PRO A 26 -9.41 15.51 -8.78
C PRO A 26 -8.31 14.51 -8.43
N GLU A 27 -8.60 13.22 -8.59
CA GLU A 27 -7.65 12.14 -8.34
C GLU A 27 -6.37 12.29 -9.16
N VAL A 28 -5.23 12.21 -8.50
CA VAL A 28 -3.90 12.22 -9.12
C VAL A 28 -3.35 10.81 -9.11
N CYS A 29 -3.24 10.21 -10.29
CA CYS A 29 -2.82 8.82 -10.42
C CYS A 29 -1.39 8.57 -9.97
N GLY A 30 -1.18 7.46 -9.26
CA GLY A 30 0.15 6.98 -8.92
C GLY A 30 0.79 7.64 -7.71
N ASN A 31 -0.01 8.20 -6.81
CA ASN A 31 0.50 8.80 -5.57
C ASN A 31 0.07 8.07 -4.30
N ALA A 32 -0.77 7.04 -4.41
CA ALA A 32 -1.32 6.26 -3.29
C ALA A 32 -2.15 7.11 -2.31
N ILE A 33 -2.75 8.20 -2.79
CA ILE A 33 -3.56 9.13 -2.00
C ILE A 33 -4.98 9.16 -2.58
N ASP A 34 -5.97 9.23 -1.70
CA ASP A 34 -7.34 9.56 -2.06
C ASP A 34 -7.48 11.09 -2.13
N ASP A 35 -7.18 11.68 -3.29
CA ASP A 35 -7.08 13.13 -3.44
C ASP A 35 -8.44 13.83 -3.38
N ASN A 36 -9.49 13.18 -3.83
CA ASN A 36 -10.85 13.73 -3.85
C ASN A 36 -11.69 13.35 -2.63
N CYS A 37 -11.13 12.54 -1.73
CA CYS A 37 -11.78 12.10 -0.49
C CYS A 37 -13.09 11.33 -0.71
N ASN A 38 -13.15 10.50 -1.75
CA ASN A 38 -14.32 9.67 -2.03
C ASN A 38 -14.24 8.26 -1.40
N GLY A 39 -13.16 7.96 -0.68
CA GLY A 39 -12.94 6.66 -0.03
C GLY A 39 -12.24 5.63 -0.91
N LEU A 40 -11.73 6.03 -2.06
CA LEU A 40 -10.99 5.17 -2.98
C LEU A 40 -9.60 5.76 -3.25
N ILE A 41 -8.59 4.91 -3.35
CA ILE A 41 -7.21 5.31 -3.61
C ILE A 41 -6.90 5.08 -5.09
N ASP A 42 -6.45 6.12 -5.79
CA ASP A 42 -6.03 6.05 -7.20
C ASP A 42 -7.09 5.40 -8.10
N GLU A 43 -8.38 5.67 -7.87
CA GLU A 43 -9.43 5.15 -8.75
C GLU A 43 -9.38 5.78 -10.13
N GLY A 44 -9.70 4.98 -11.13
CA GLY A 44 -9.61 5.40 -12.53
C GLY A 44 -8.20 5.41 -13.09
N CYS A 45 -7.22 4.91 -12.34
CA CYS A 45 -5.80 4.92 -12.71
C CYS A 45 -5.29 3.57 -13.24
N GLY A 46 -6.18 2.63 -13.51
CA GLY A 46 -5.83 1.30 -14.01
C GLY A 46 -5.48 0.29 -12.91
N LEU A 47 -5.65 0.66 -11.65
CA LEU A 47 -5.47 -0.21 -10.50
C LEU A 47 -6.80 -0.82 -10.08
N SER A 48 -6.77 -2.04 -9.56
CA SER A 48 -7.95 -2.67 -8.98
C SER A 48 -8.26 -2.05 -7.62
N ILE A 49 -9.54 -1.83 -7.38
CA ILE A 49 -10.06 -1.30 -6.13
C ILE A 49 -10.73 -2.42 -5.35
N ALA A 50 -10.45 -2.51 -4.06
CA ALA A 50 -11.05 -3.48 -3.15
C ALA A 50 -11.32 -2.83 -1.80
N ARG A 51 -12.11 -3.51 -0.96
CA ARG A 51 -12.40 -3.02 0.40
C ARG A 51 -11.18 -3.01 1.31
N VAL A 52 -10.22 -3.88 1.03
CA VAL A 52 -8.89 -3.82 1.65
C VAL A 52 -7.86 -3.67 0.54
N GLN A 53 -7.11 -2.60 0.61
CA GLN A 53 -6.12 -2.23 -0.38
C GLN A 53 -4.91 -1.62 0.31
N PHE A 54 -3.74 -2.04 -0.11
CA PHE A 54 -2.47 -1.49 0.31
C PHE A 54 -1.71 -1.04 -0.92
N GLU A 55 -1.27 0.20 -0.93
CA GLU A 55 -0.58 0.78 -2.08
C GLU A 55 0.62 1.59 -1.63
N VAL A 56 1.75 1.39 -2.29
CA VAL A 56 2.92 2.26 -2.14
C VAL A 56 3.27 2.90 -3.48
N ALA A 57 3.50 4.20 -3.45
CA ALA A 57 3.94 4.98 -4.59
C ALA A 57 5.27 5.65 -4.27
N TRP A 58 6.14 5.85 -5.26
CA TRP A 58 7.43 6.51 -5.06
C TRP A 58 7.77 7.44 -6.21
N SER A 59 8.64 8.44 -5.92
CA SER A 59 8.92 9.54 -6.84
C SER A 59 10.07 9.27 -7.81
N GLU A 60 11.03 8.39 -7.46
CA GLU A 60 12.18 8.10 -8.32
C GLU A 60 11.83 7.02 -9.34
N PRO A 61 11.71 7.35 -10.65
CA PRO A 61 11.22 6.40 -11.65
C PRO A 61 12.14 5.19 -11.86
N THR A 62 13.44 5.32 -11.56
CA THR A 62 14.41 4.24 -11.73
C THR A 62 14.60 3.39 -10.49
N ALA A 63 14.03 3.81 -9.36
CA ALA A 63 14.08 3.04 -8.12
C ALA A 63 13.09 1.88 -8.16
N THR A 64 13.41 0.82 -7.42
CA THR A 64 12.50 -0.30 -7.17
C THR A 64 12.17 -0.35 -5.69
N VAL A 65 10.91 -0.12 -5.38
CA VAL A 65 10.33 -0.26 -4.04
C VAL A 65 9.44 -1.51 -4.05
N GLU A 66 9.48 -2.29 -3.00
CA GLU A 66 8.69 -3.51 -2.88
C GLU A 66 7.70 -3.39 -1.74
N LEU A 67 6.46 -3.75 -2.03
CA LEU A 67 5.39 -3.93 -1.06
C LEU A 67 5.15 -5.42 -0.88
N ALA A 68 5.34 -5.91 0.34
CA ALA A 68 5.00 -7.27 0.72
C ALA A 68 3.92 -7.25 1.80
N VAL A 69 3.01 -8.20 1.76
CA VAL A 69 1.95 -8.33 2.77
C VAL A 69 1.90 -9.78 3.26
N SER A 70 1.99 -9.95 4.57
CA SER A 70 1.85 -11.22 5.25
C SER A 70 0.43 -11.33 5.84
N ASP A 71 -0.23 -12.45 5.60
CA ASP A 71 -1.56 -12.74 6.16
C ASP A 71 -1.47 -13.38 7.56
N PRO A 72 -2.61 -13.60 8.27
CA PRO A 72 -2.60 -14.14 9.62
C PRO A 72 -2.03 -15.54 9.77
N VAL A 73 -1.93 -16.33 8.69
CA VAL A 73 -1.33 -17.67 8.71
C VAL A 73 0.12 -17.67 8.24
N GLY A 74 0.69 -16.49 7.96
CA GLY A 74 2.09 -16.35 7.58
C GLY A 74 2.37 -16.50 6.09
N ASP A 75 1.34 -16.58 5.25
CA ASP A 75 1.51 -16.56 3.79
C ASP A 75 1.84 -15.12 3.34
N VAL A 76 2.80 -14.97 2.45
CA VAL A 76 3.33 -13.67 2.06
C VAL A 76 3.11 -13.43 0.58
N ILE A 77 2.51 -12.29 0.27
CA ILE A 77 2.44 -11.78 -1.09
C ILE A 77 3.63 -10.89 -1.36
N ASP A 78 4.26 -11.09 -2.51
CA ASP A 78 5.35 -10.26 -3.03
C ASP A 78 5.47 -10.43 -4.56
N SER A 79 6.54 -9.92 -5.15
CA SER A 79 6.76 -10.01 -6.60
C SER A 79 6.91 -11.43 -7.12
N SER A 80 7.31 -12.38 -6.28
CA SER A 80 7.48 -13.79 -6.65
C SER A 80 6.27 -14.66 -6.30
N HIS A 81 5.39 -14.19 -5.44
CA HIS A 81 4.19 -14.91 -4.96
C HIS A 81 3.00 -13.95 -4.97
N ARG A 82 2.28 -13.92 -6.07
CA ARG A 82 1.31 -12.86 -6.38
C ARG A 82 -0.12 -13.12 -5.91
N ALA A 83 -0.39 -14.25 -5.29
CA ALA A 83 -1.71 -14.59 -4.75
C ALA A 83 -1.57 -15.53 -3.56
N THR A 84 -2.42 -15.34 -2.55
CA THR A 84 -2.48 -16.20 -1.37
C THR A 84 -3.84 -16.87 -1.26
N ARG A 85 -3.95 -17.92 -0.44
CA ARG A 85 -5.23 -18.58 -0.16
C ARG A 85 -6.20 -17.71 0.62
N SER A 86 -5.67 -16.77 1.40
CA SER A 86 -6.48 -15.79 2.14
C SER A 86 -7.17 -14.76 1.24
N GLY A 87 -6.81 -14.70 -0.04
CA GLY A 87 -7.38 -13.77 -1.00
C GLY A 87 -6.55 -12.52 -1.24
N LEU A 88 -5.34 -12.42 -0.70
CA LEU A 88 -4.41 -11.36 -1.07
C LEU A 88 -3.93 -11.56 -2.51
N LYS A 89 -3.85 -10.48 -3.24
CA LYS A 89 -3.38 -10.45 -4.63
C LYS A 89 -2.52 -9.22 -4.86
N LEU A 90 -1.34 -9.43 -5.44
CA LEU A 90 -0.55 -8.34 -6.01
C LEU A 90 -1.17 -7.98 -7.37
N ASP A 91 -1.97 -6.93 -7.38
CA ASP A 91 -2.70 -6.47 -8.56
C ASP A 91 -1.77 -5.88 -9.60
N LYS A 92 -0.93 -4.94 -9.18
CA LYS A 92 0.04 -4.26 -10.03
C LYS A 92 1.37 -4.12 -9.32
N LYS A 93 2.42 -4.40 -10.08
CA LYS A 93 3.79 -4.04 -9.76
C LYS A 93 4.30 -3.13 -10.87
N CYS A 94 4.35 -1.85 -10.62
CA CYS A 94 4.65 -0.84 -11.62
C CYS A 94 6.11 -0.36 -11.51
N PRO A 95 6.77 -0.07 -12.62
CA PRO A 95 6.22 0.03 -13.98
C PRO A 95 6.14 -1.28 -14.76
N GLN A 96 6.57 -2.42 -14.19
CA GLN A 96 6.73 -3.69 -14.91
C GLN A 96 5.42 -4.21 -15.53
N ASP A 97 4.29 -3.98 -14.89
CA ASP A 97 2.98 -4.46 -15.33
C ASP A 97 2.27 -3.51 -16.31
N GLY A 98 2.99 -2.55 -16.90
CA GLY A 98 2.41 -1.65 -17.89
C GLY A 98 1.45 -0.62 -17.30
N CYS A 99 1.96 0.24 -16.43
CA CYS A 99 1.18 1.10 -15.55
C CYS A 99 1.13 2.58 -15.99
N SER A 100 1.25 2.87 -17.27
CA SER A 100 1.17 4.24 -17.79
C SER A 100 2.13 5.23 -17.11
N GLY A 101 3.35 4.79 -16.81
CA GLY A 101 4.39 5.62 -16.20
C GLY A 101 4.29 5.78 -14.69
N GLN A 102 3.36 5.10 -14.04
CA GLN A 102 3.24 5.11 -12.59
C GLN A 102 4.31 4.23 -11.92
N ASN A 103 4.74 4.62 -10.74
CA ASN A 103 5.66 3.87 -9.87
C ASN A 103 4.91 3.47 -8.60
N VAL A 104 4.16 2.39 -8.69
CA VAL A 104 3.30 1.90 -7.60
C VAL A 104 3.34 0.38 -7.50
N ASP A 105 3.20 -0.13 -6.27
CA ASP A 105 2.79 -1.50 -6.01
C ASP A 105 1.41 -1.46 -5.36
N ASN A 106 0.47 -2.24 -5.88
CA ASN A 106 -0.91 -2.31 -5.37
C ASN A 106 -1.26 -3.74 -4.99
N VAL A 107 -1.57 -3.95 -3.72
CA VAL A 107 -2.04 -5.22 -3.17
C VAL A 107 -3.48 -5.06 -2.71
N ILE A 108 -4.33 -6.00 -3.12
CA ILE A 108 -5.74 -6.03 -2.75
C ILE A 108 -6.10 -7.34 -2.06
N LEU A 109 -7.13 -7.30 -1.24
CA LEU A 109 -7.76 -8.49 -0.69
C LEU A 109 -9.08 -8.72 -1.45
N VAL A 110 -9.13 -9.80 -2.24
CA VAL A 110 -10.28 -10.09 -3.13
C VAL A 110 -11.36 -10.94 -2.46
N ALA A 111 -11.17 -11.35 -1.21
CA ALA A 111 -12.16 -12.09 -0.45
C ALA A 111 -13.32 -11.20 -0.02
N ASP A 112 -14.54 -11.74 0.01
CA ASP A 112 -15.73 -11.02 0.49
C ASP A 112 -15.61 -10.62 1.96
N ALA A 113 -14.95 -11.45 2.76
CA ALA A 113 -14.60 -11.15 4.14
C ALA A 113 -13.13 -11.47 4.37
N PRO A 114 -12.36 -10.59 5.00
CA PRO A 114 -10.97 -10.87 5.32
C PRO A 114 -10.87 -12.01 6.34
N MET A 115 -9.83 -12.84 6.21
CA MET A 115 -9.47 -13.78 7.27
C MET A 115 -9.16 -12.97 8.52
N PRO A 116 -9.79 -13.27 9.68
CA PRO A 116 -9.51 -12.53 10.91
C PRO A 116 -8.07 -12.71 11.37
N GLY A 117 -7.47 -11.63 11.86
CA GLY A 117 -6.14 -11.66 12.43
C GLY A 117 -5.24 -10.53 11.95
N GLN A 118 -3.96 -10.69 12.21
CA GLN A 118 -2.96 -9.66 11.92
C GLN A 118 -2.40 -9.82 10.51
N TYR A 119 -2.44 -8.72 9.78
CA TYR A 119 -1.77 -8.55 8.48
C TYR A 119 -0.58 -7.62 8.69
N THR A 120 0.57 -7.98 8.15
CA THR A 120 1.77 -7.14 8.23
C THR A 120 2.17 -6.70 6.83
N VAL A 121 2.24 -5.39 6.64
CA VAL A 121 2.74 -4.77 5.41
C VAL A 121 4.19 -4.40 5.62
N THR A 122 5.06 -4.84 4.72
CA THR A 122 6.48 -4.49 4.73
C THR A 122 6.84 -3.75 3.45
N ILE A 123 7.42 -2.57 3.58
CA ILE A 123 7.87 -1.75 2.47
C ILE A 123 9.37 -1.59 2.57
N ARG A 124 10.07 -1.89 1.47
CA ARG A 124 11.52 -1.75 1.41
C ARG A 124 11.98 -1.20 0.07
N LEU A 125 13.11 -0.51 0.10
CA LEU A 125 13.83 -0.10 -1.10
C LEU A 125 14.70 -1.27 -1.57
N VAL A 126 14.40 -1.79 -2.76
CA VAL A 126 15.17 -2.89 -3.36
C VAL A 126 16.39 -2.34 -4.10
N ASP A 127 16.18 -1.28 -4.88
CA ASP A 127 17.21 -0.62 -5.68
C ASP A 127 16.93 0.89 -5.72
N PRO A 128 17.91 1.74 -5.35
CA PRO A 128 17.73 3.19 -5.42
C PRO A 128 17.70 3.73 -6.85
N GLY A 129 18.08 2.92 -7.85
CA GLY A 129 18.12 3.37 -9.23
C GLY A 129 19.20 4.40 -9.49
N LYS A 130 18.94 5.31 -10.43
CA LYS A 130 19.87 6.38 -10.84
C LYS A 130 19.77 7.64 -9.99
N GLY A 131 18.72 7.75 -9.18
CA GLY A 131 18.52 8.88 -8.27
C GLY A 131 19.42 8.79 -7.04
N SER A 132 19.45 9.88 -6.29
CA SER A 132 20.18 9.91 -5.01
C SER A 132 19.23 9.48 -3.87
N LEU A 133 19.83 8.86 -2.84
CA LEU A 133 19.13 8.59 -1.60
C LEU A 133 18.85 9.91 -0.83
N PRO A 134 17.75 10.01 -0.08
CA PRO A 134 16.72 9.00 0.12
C PRO A 134 15.69 8.95 -1.01
N VAL A 135 15.02 7.82 -1.15
CA VAL A 135 13.84 7.69 -2.02
C VAL A 135 12.60 8.07 -1.22
N LYS A 136 11.84 9.01 -1.72
CA LYS A 136 10.57 9.43 -1.12
C LYS A 136 9.44 8.54 -1.65
N ALA A 137 8.61 8.05 -0.74
CA ALA A 137 7.46 7.23 -1.06
C ALA A 137 6.25 7.65 -0.23
N HIS A 138 5.09 7.19 -0.63
CA HIS A 138 3.86 7.32 0.13
C HIS A 138 3.19 5.95 0.23
N PHE A 139 2.83 5.53 1.43
CA PHE A 139 2.04 4.34 1.68
C PHE A 139 0.62 4.73 1.99
N GLY A 140 -0.33 4.32 1.13
CA GLY A 140 -1.76 4.49 1.32
C GLY A 140 -2.45 3.16 1.57
N TRP A 141 -3.52 3.16 2.37
CA TRP A 141 -4.32 1.96 2.60
C TRP A 141 -5.79 2.30 2.73
N ARG A 142 -6.60 1.34 2.35
CA ARG A 142 -8.04 1.34 2.56
C ARG A 142 -8.43 0.07 3.31
N VAL A 143 -9.20 0.25 4.38
CA VAL A 143 -9.83 -0.85 5.11
C VAL A 143 -11.31 -0.51 5.31
N GLY A 144 -12.18 -1.19 4.58
CA GLY A 144 -13.61 -0.88 4.56
C GLY A 144 -13.87 0.52 4.01
N ASP A 145 -14.44 1.37 4.84
CA ASP A 145 -14.76 2.77 4.49
C ASP A 145 -13.68 3.76 4.93
N ARG A 146 -12.58 3.27 5.50
CA ARG A 146 -11.50 4.11 6.02
C ARG A 146 -10.32 4.09 5.07
N VAL A 147 -9.86 5.28 4.70
CA VAL A 147 -8.64 5.49 3.90
C VAL A 147 -7.69 6.36 4.71
N SER A 148 -6.43 5.98 4.70
CA SER A 148 -5.38 6.78 5.32
C SER A 148 -4.04 6.52 4.63
N GLY A 149 -3.00 7.19 5.07
CA GLY A 149 -1.67 7.01 4.50
C GLY A 149 -0.60 7.76 5.24
N THR A 150 0.65 7.50 4.87
CA THR A 150 1.81 8.16 5.46
C THR A 150 2.94 8.30 4.46
N ASN A 151 3.70 9.38 4.60
CA ASN A 151 4.92 9.58 3.82
C ASN A 151 6.06 8.73 4.39
N LEU A 152 6.85 8.18 3.49
CA LEU A 152 8.01 7.37 3.83
C LEU A 152 9.27 8.00 3.25
N THR A 153 10.36 7.86 4.00
CA THR A 153 11.70 8.22 3.53
C THR A 153 12.58 6.97 3.61
N LEU A 154 12.93 6.43 2.46
CA LEU A 154 13.71 5.21 2.36
C LEU A 154 15.18 5.58 2.14
N ARG A 155 16.00 5.39 3.19
CA ARG A 155 17.38 5.88 3.24
C ARG A 155 18.41 4.87 2.75
N SER A 156 18.06 3.57 2.78
CA SER A 156 18.97 2.51 2.34
C SER A 156 18.19 1.26 1.95
N THR A 157 18.85 0.33 1.26
CA THR A 157 18.29 -0.97 0.90
C THR A 157 18.16 -1.92 2.10
N ASP A 158 18.77 -1.59 3.23
CA ASP A 158 18.68 -2.37 4.46
C ASP A 158 17.48 -1.97 5.34
N GLU A 159 16.86 -0.84 5.04
CA GLU A 159 15.76 -0.31 5.83
C GLU A 159 14.43 -0.91 5.39
N LYS A 160 13.68 -1.43 6.36
CA LYS A 160 12.31 -1.91 6.18
C LYS A 160 11.36 -1.06 7.00
N LYS A 161 10.18 -0.77 6.42
CA LYS A 161 9.07 -0.12 7.11
C LYS A 161 7.95 -1.14 7.25
N ASP A 162 7.63 -1.50 8.50
CA ASP A 162 6.58 -2.47 8.81
C ASP A 162 5.36 -1.78 9.40
N PHE A 163 4.18 -2.22 8.95
CA PHE A 163 2.89 -1.74 9.41
C PHE A 163 2.00 -2.93 9.68
N SER A 164 1.30 -2.92 10.82
CA SER A 164 0.42 -4.01 11.23
C SER A 164 -1.03 -3.56 11.21
N PHE A 165 -1.89 -4.41 10.65
CA PHE A 165 -3.33 -4.20 10.58
C PHE A 165 -4.03 -5.42 11.15
N GLU A 166 -5.04 -5.20 11.96
CA GLU A 166 -5.89 -6.27 12.48
C GLU A 166 -7.26 -6.18 11.80
N LEU A 167 -7.61 -7.23 11.09
CA LEU A 167 -8.86 -7.31 10.31
C LEU A 167 -9.81 -8.36 10.88
#